data_27e3b88a6b512d5f0e1539146f01cd1c
#
_entry.id   27e3b88a6b512d5f0e1539146f01cd1c
#
_cell.length_a   1.000
_cell.length_b   1.000
_cell.length_c   1.000
_cell.angle_alpha   90.00
_cell.angle_beta   90.00
_cell.angle_gamma   90.00
#
_symmetry.space_group_name_H-M   'P 1'
#
loop_
_entity.id
_entity.type
_entity.pdbx_description
1 polymer ?
#
loop_
_entity_poly.entity_id
_entity_poly.type
_entity_poly.pdbx_seq_one_letter_code
_entity_poly.pdbx_strand_id
1 'polypeptide(L)'
;MDKLYTPNPDGYCGDEDNGQTSAWYVFSALGFYPVAPGSGQFVLGAPLFRSAKIHLENGKTVTIEAPDNSDTNRYVEDLDVDGKPYNLNYVTYDQLTSGATLKYDMGSTPNLTRGTADESKPYSFSRSADVPKVKAKKSRK
;
A
#
# COMPACT_ATOMS: atom_id res chain seq x y z
N MET A 1 7.36 -4.80 -9.79
CA MET A 1 7.83 -3.67 -10.62
C MET A 1 9.02 -4.11 -11.47
N ASP A 2 10.09 -4.59 -10.91
CA ASP A 2 11.41 -4.83 -11.59
C ASP A 2 11.40 -5.80 -12.80
N LYS A 3 10.41 -6.68 -12.89
CA LYS A 3 10.35 -7.70 -13.97
C LYS A 3 9.42 -7.33 -15.13
N LEU A 4 8.50 -6.42 -14.92
CA LEU A 4 7.40 -6.14 -15.84
C LEU A 4 7.42 -4.71 -16.39
N TYR A 5 8.26 -3.85 -15.83
CA TYR A 5 8.41 -2.46 -16.27
C TYR A 5 9.84 -2.19 -16.66
N THR A 6 10.04 -1.51 -17.77
CA THR A 6 11.37 -1.11 -18.26
C THR A 6 11.39 0.39 -18.58
N PRO A 7 12.56 1.06 -18.50
CA PRO A 7 12.69 2.49 -18.81
C PRO A 7 12.76 2.76 -20.33
N ASN A 8 11.86 2.15 -21.10
CA ASN A 8 11.76 2.30 -22.55
C ASN A 8 10.39 2.84 -22.94
N PRO A 9 10.20 3.39 -24.16
CA PRO A 9 8.90 3.89 -24.62
C PRO A 9 7.78 2.85 -24.60
N ASP A 10 8.09 1.57 -24.73
CA ASP A 10 7.19 0.41 -24.67
C ASP A 10 7.32 -0.37 -23.35
N GLY A 11 7.72 0.33 -22.28
CA GLY A 11 8.12 -0.29 -21.01
C GLY A 11 7.01 -0.79 -20.11
N TYR A 12 5.75 -0.71 -20.52
CA TYR A 12 4.61 -1.28 -19.78
C TYR A 12 4.39 -2.75 -20.12
N CYS A 13 3.95 -3.52 -19.13
CA CYS A 13 3.62 -4.94 -19.31
C CYS A 13 2.25 -5.20 -19.95
N GLY A 14 1.54 -4.18 -20.37
CA GLY A 14 0.21 -4.20 -20.97
C GLY A 14 -0.20 -2.78 -21.32
N ASP A 15 -1.52 -2.55 -21.50
CA ASP A 15 -2.06 -1.24 -21.79
C ASP A 15 -1.86 -0.27 -20.61
N GLU A 16 -1.67 0.99 -20.93
CA GLU A 16 -1.46 2.04 -19.92
C GLU A 16 -2.77 2.41 -19.19
N ASP A 17 -3.92 2.21 -19.84
CA ASP A 17 -5.27 2.40 -19.29
C ASP A 17 -5.52 3.82 -18.76
N ASN A 18 -5.21 4.83 -19.57
CA ASN A 18 -5.43 6.25 -19.27
C ASN A 18 -4.76 6.74 -17.97
N GLY A 19 -3.57 6.28 -17.67
CA GLY A 19 -2.80 6.68 -16.50
C GLY A 19 -2.90 5.72 -15.30
N GLN A 20 -3.73 4.70 -15.38
CA GLN A 20 -3.92 3.76 -14.27
C GLN A 20 -2.65 2.94 -14.00
N THR A 21 -1.98 2.46 -15.04
CA THR A 21 -0.75 1.67 -14.90
C THR A 21 0.42 2.50 -14.39
N SER A 22 0.58 3.74 -14.87
CA SER A 22 1.54 4.71 -14.32
C SER A 22 1.26 5.04 -12.86
N ALA A 23 0.01 5.30 -12.50
CA ALA A 23 -0.39 5.59 -11.13
C ALA A 23 -0.11 4.40 -10.21
N TRP A 24 -0.42 3.17 -10.65
CA TRP A 24 -0.09 1.96 -9.89
C TRP A 24 1.40 1.86 -9.60
N TYR A 25 2.25 2.12 -10.60
CA TYR A 25 3.70 2.07 -10.42
C TYR A 25 4.18 3.09 -9.39
N VAL A 26 3.75 4.35 -9.52
CA VAL A 26 4.15 5.44 -8.61
C VAL A 26 3.69 5.16 -7.18
N PHE A 27 2.42 4.84 -6.97
CA PHE A 27 1.90 4.53 -5.64
C PHE A 27 2.58 3.30 -5.01
N SER A 28 2.77 2.24 -5.80
CA SER A 28 3.46 1.03 -5.32
C SER A 28 4.91 1.31 -4.97
N ALA A 29 5.61 2.15 -5.73
CA ALA A 29 6.98 2.58 -5.43
C ALA A 29 7.06 3.42 -4.14
N LEU A 30 6.01 4.16 -3.79
CA LEU A 30 5.89 4.87 -2.52
C LEU A 30 5.52 3.96 -1.34
N GLY A 31 5.12 2.72 -1.60
CA GLY A 31 4.79 1.74 -0.57
C GLY A 31 3.33 1.70 -0.13
N PHE A 32 2.39 2.26 -0.91
CA PHE A 32 0.96 2.15 -0.64
C PHE A 32 0.13 2.25 -1.92
N TYR A 33 -1.11 1.72 -1.91
CA TYR A 33 -2.02 1.78 -3.06
C TYR A 33 -3.50 1.79 -2.63
N PRO A 34 -4.39 2.58 -3.27
CA PRO A 34 -5.82 2.60 -2.98
C PRO A 34 -6.53 1.42 -3.65
N VAL A 35 -6.40 0.20 -3.10
CA VAL A 35 -6.96 -1.04 -3.66
C VAL A 35 -8.49 -0.99 -3.74
N ALA A 36 -9.14 -0.32 -2.80
CA ALA A 36 -10.60 -0.11 -2.79
C ALA A 36 -10.89 1.40 -2.86
N PRO A 37 -10.95 2.01 -4.07
CA PRO A 37 -11.26 3.42 -4.23
C PRO A 37 -12.58 3.79 -3.55
N GLY A 38 -12.62 4.94 -2.87
CA GLY A 38 -13.78 5.39 -2.10
C GLY A 38 -13.83 4.90 -0.64
N SER A 39 -13.00 3.93 -0.24
CA SER A 39 -12.88 3.55 1.18
C SER A 39 -12.10 4.57 2.01
N GLY A 40 -11.36 5.47 1.38
CA GLY A 40 -10.44 6.37 2.04
C GLY A 40 -9.20 5.69 2.62
N GLN A 41 -8.93 4.44 2.24
CA GLN A 41 -7.80 3.66 2.72
C GLN A 41 -6.80 3.36 1.60
N PHE A 42 -5.51 3.41 1.94
CA PHE A 42 -4.39 3.01 1.10
C PHE A 42 -3.72 1.80 1.75
N VAL A 43 -3.76 0.67 1.06
CA VAL A 43 -3.12 -0.57 1.52
C VAL A 43 -1.61 -0.42 1.45
N LEU A 44 -0.92 -0.80 2.53
CA LEU A 44 0.52 -0.68 2.67
C LEU A 44 1.24 -1.85 1.99
N GLY A 45 2.37 -1.53 1.38
CA GLY A 45 3.37 -2.44 0.86
C GLY A 45 4.77 -1.96 1.25
N ALA A 46 5.79 -2.64 0.78
CA ALA A 46 7.17 -2.19 0.95
C ALA A 46 7.48 -1.05 -0.05
N PRO A 47 8.05 0.09 0.40
CA PRO A 47 8.49 1.14 -0.51
C PRO A 47 9.67 0.66 -1.37
N LEU A 48 9.79 1.22 -2.58
CA LEU A 48 10.94 0.96 -3.46
C LEU A 48 12.17 1.78 -3.05
N PHE A 49 11.96 2.97 -2.52
CA PHE A 49 13.01 3.92 -2.20
C PHE A 49 13.36 3.89 -0.71
N ARG A 50 14.61 4.24 -0.37
CA ARG A 50 15.04 4.43 1.03
C ARG A 50 14.45 5.68 1.67
N SER A 51 14.11 6.66 0.86
CA SER A 51 13.41 7.87 1.30
C SER A 51 12.62 8.47 0.15
N ALA A 52 11.41 8.95 0.45
CA ALA A 52 10.60 9.74 -0.47
C ALA A 52 9.85 10.84 0.30
N LYS A 53 9.59 11.95 -0.37
CA LYS A 53 8.77 13.05 0.17
C LYS A 53 7.72 13.46 -0.84
N ILE A 54 6.48 13.60 -0.38
CA ILE A 54 5.36 14.08 -1.18
C ILE A 54 4.95 15.42 -0.61
N HIS A 55 5.16 16.48 -1.38
CA HIS A 55 4.71 17.82 -1.02
C HIS A 55 3.26 17.99 -1.46
N LEU A 56 2.38 18.23 -0.50
CA LEU A 56 0.95 18.35 -0.72
C LEU A 56 0.56 19.81 -1.02
N GLU A 57 -0.52 20.00 -1.76
CA GLU A 57 -1.05 21.33 -2.08
C GLU A 57 -1.42 22.17 -0.85
N ASN A 58 -1.78 21.53 0.25
CA ASN A 58 -2.07 22.19 1.53
C ASN A 58 -0.81 22.61 2.31
N GLY A 59 0.38 22.51 1.71
CA GLY A 59 1.68 22.89 2.28
C GLY A 59 2.28 21.85 3.24
N LYS A 60 1.59 20.73 3.47
CA LYS A 60 2.10 19.65 4.30
C LYS A 60 2.97 18.68 3.47
N THR A 61 3.70 17.81 4.15
CA THR A 61 4.57 16.83 3.50
C THR A 61 4.34 15.44 4.08
N VAL A 62 4.12 14.45 3.22
CA VAL A 62 4.24 13.04 3.61
C VAL A 62 5.68 12.64 3.45
N THR A 63 6.26 12.08 4.49
CA THR A 63 7.63 11.56 4.48
C THR A 63 7.60 10.05 4.60
N ILE A 64 8.33 9.37 3.73
CA ILE A 64 8.49 7.92 3.73
C ILE A 64 9.96 7.64 3.93
N GLU A 65 10.29 6.86 4.95
CA GLU A 65 11.66 6.48 5.31
C GLU A 65 11.77 4.96 5.42
N ALA A 66 12.69 4.37 4.69
CA ALA A 66 13.04 2.96 4.72
C ALA A 66 14.57 2.81 4.54
N PRO A 67 15.38 3.26 5.51
CA PRO A 67 16.82 3.41 5.34
C PRO A 67 17.53 2.10 5.00
N ASP A 68 17.02 0.98 5.53
CA ASP A 68 17.61 -0.35 5.36
C ASP A 68 17.05 -1.10 4.13
N ASN A 69 16.16 -0.47 3.35
CA ASN A 69 15.62 -1.06 2.14
C ASN A 69 16.71 -1.35 1.10
N SER A 70 16.72 -2.56 0.56
CA SER A 70 17.68 -3.05 -0.42
C SER A 70 17.11 -4.24 -1.20
N ASP A 71 17.87 -4.77 -2.15
CA ASP A 71 17.50 -5.99 -2.89
C ASP A 71 17.28 -7.21 -1.99
N THR A 72 17.93 -7.25 -0.83
CA THR A 72 17.79 -8.31 0.17
C THR A 72 16.76 -7.95 1.25
N ASN A 73 16.79 -6.72 1.77
CA ASN A 73 15.87 -6.25 2.80
C ASN A 73 14.62 -5.64 2.15
N ARG A 74 13.69 -6.50 1.74
CA ARG A 74 12.48 -6.12 1.00
C ARG A 74 11.18 -6.38 1.75
N TYR A 75 11.26 -6.96 2.95
CA TYR A 75 10.11 -7.22 3.78
C TYR A 75 9.98 -6.16 4.87
N VAL A 76 8.76 -5.74 5.14
CA VAL A 76 8.44 -4.82 6.24
C VAL A 76 8.44 -5.61 7.54
N GLU A 77 9.41 -5.36 8.39
CA GLU A 77 9.49 -5.93 9.75
C GLU A 77 8.56 -5.15 10.68
N ASP A 78 8.74 -3.82 10.72
CA ASP A 78 7.92 -2.93 11.52
C ASP A 78 7.63 -1.61 10.78
N LEU A 79 6.66 -0.87 11.26
CA LEU A 79 6.28 0.45 10.77
C LEU A 79 5.91 1.36 11.92
N ASP A 80 6.48 2.55 11.94
CA ASP A 80 6.02 3.66 12.74
C ASP A 80 5.30 4.70 11.87
N VAL A 81 4.20 5.22 12.37
CA VAL A 81 3.53 6.39 11.79
C VAL A 81 3.55 7.52 12.82
N ASP A 82 4.16 8.64 12.44
CA ASP A 82 4.37 9.81 13.31
C ASP A 82 5.05 9.47 14.64
N GLY A 83 6.04 8.57 14.59
CA GLY A 83 6.82 8.12 15.73
C GLY A 83 6.10 7.16 16.68
N LYS A 84 5.01 6.55 16.25
CA LYS A 84 4.24 5.57 17.01
C LYS A 84 4.19 4.24 16.27
N PRO A 85 4.37 3.10 16.96
CA PRO A 85 4.21 1.77 16.37
C PRO A 85 2.85 1.62 15.68
N TYR A 86 2.86 1.10 14.46
CA TYR A 86 1.69 1.05 13.59
C TYR A 86 1.51 -0.35 12.99
N ASN A 87 0.50 -1.07 13.47
CA ASN A 87 0.25 -2.46 13.08
C ASN A 87 -0.87 -2.65 12.04
N LEU A 88 -1.47 -1.56 11.55
CA LEU A 88 -2.46 -1.67 10.47
C LEU A 88 -1.75 -1.92 9.13
N ASN A 89 -2.43 -2.62 8.23
CA ASN A 89 -1.96 -2.86 6.86
C ASN A 89 -2.48 -1.80 5.87
N TYR A 90 -2.95 -0.68 6.36
CA TYR A 90 -3.41 0.46 5.58
C TYR A 90 -3.17 1.77 6.34
N VAL A 91 -3.10 2.85 5.60
CA VAL A 91 -3.20 4.22 6.12
C VAL A 91 -4.41 4.90 5.52
N THR A 92 -4.97 5.90 6.20
CA THR A 92 -6.12 6.63 5.70
C THR A 92 -5.71 7.85 4.88
N TYR A 93 -6.62 8.30 4.00
CA TYR A 93 -6.47 9.56 3.28
C TYR A 93 -6.20 10.74 4.22
N ASP A 94 -6.94 10.81 5.34
CA ASP A 94 -6.78 11.88 6.32
C ASP A 94 -5.41 11.87 7.00
N GLN A 95 -4.87 10.68 7.32
CA GLN A 95 -3.51 10.57 7.85
C GLN A 95 -2.48 11.09 6.84
N LEU A 96 -2.54 10.63 5.59
CA LEU A 96 -1.61 11.09 4.55
C LEU A 96 -1.72 12.60 4.32
N THR A 97 -2.94 13.12 4.16
CA THR A 97 -3.14 14.55 3.87
C THR A 97 -2.88 15.46 5.07
N SER A 98 -2.80 14.94 6.27
CA SER A 98 -2.32 15.69 7.44
C SER A 98 -0.80 15.83 7.52
N GLY A 99 -0.05 15.16 6.64
CA GLY A 99 1.41 15.27 6.57
C GLY A 99 2.13 14.21 7.39
N ALA A 100 1.73 12.95 7.25
CA ALA A 100 2.29 11.83 8.01
C ALA A 100 3.75 11.50 7.68
N THR A 101 4.46 11.01 8.68
CA THR A 101 5.78 10.37 8.52
C THR A 101 5.64 8.87 8.70
N LEU A 102 5.93 8.09 7.64
CA LEU A 102 5.95 6.64 7.64
C LEU A 102 7.40 6.18 7.69
N LYS A 103 7.80 5.55 8.80
CA LYS A 103 9.16 5.02 8.97
C LYS A 103 9.09 3.50 9.02
N TYR A 104 9.65 2.88 7.99
CA TYR A 104 9.70 1.44 7.81
C TYR A 104 11.01 0.87 8.37
N ASP A 105 10.91 -0.22 9.12
CA ASP A 105 11.99 -1.13 9.40
C ASP A 105 11.92 -2.28 8.38
N MET A 106 13.02 -2.50 7.66
CA MET A 106 13.06 -3.43 6.52
C MET A 106 14.00 -4.58 6.79
N GLY A 107 13.51 -5.81 6.56
CA GLY A 107 14.27 -7.03 6.77
C GLY A 107 14.38 -7.95 5.56
N SER A 108 15.20 -8.97 5.69
CA SER A 108 15.45 -9.98 4.64
C SER A 108 14.46 -11.16 4.68
N THR A 109 13.67 -11.29 5.73
CA THR A 109 12.68 -12.36 5.93
C THR A 109 11.31 -11.76 6.23
N PRO A 110 10.21 -12.43 5.83
CA PRO A 110 8.87 -11.91 6.12
C PRO A 110 8.53 -12.00 7.62
N ASN A 111 8.05 -10.90 8.21
CA ASN A 111 7.43 -10.90 9.53
C ASN A 111 6.02 -11.49 9.41
N LEU A 112 5.79 -12.67 9.99
CA LEU A 112 4.52 -13.39 9.91
C LEU A 112 3.54 -13.03 11.03
N THR A 113 3.89 -12.12 11.91
CA THR A 113 3.08 -11.73 13.07
C THR A 113 2.52 -10.31 12.98
N ARG A 114 3.22 -9.41 12.28
CA ARG A 114 2.78 -8.04 12.08
C ARG A 114 1.50 -8.00 11.24
N GLY A 115 0.53 -7.17 11.63
CA GLY A 115 -0.67 -6.90 10.84
C GLY A 115 -1.64 -8.07 10.68
N THR A 116 -1.57 -9.09 11.56
CA THR A 116 -2.41 -10.30 11.47
C THR A 116 -3.76 -10.16 12.17
N ALA A 117 -3.91 -9.20 13.06
CA ALA A 117 -5.16 -8.94 13.78
C ALA A 117 -6.28 -8.51 12.81
N ASP A 118 -7.54 -8.74 13.18
CA ASP A 118 -8.68 -8.44 12.30
C ASP A 118 -8.82 -6.93 12.02
N GLU A 119 -8.55 -6.09 12.99
CA GLU A 119 -8.53 -4.63 12.87
C GLU A 119 -7.38 -4.12 11.97
N SER A 120 -6.32 -4.90 11.81
CA SER A 120 -5.19 -4.54 10.94
C SER A 120 -5.49 -4.68 9.45
N LYS A 121 -6.55 -5.38 9.10
CA LYS A 121 -6.92 -5.66 7.71
C LYS A 121 -7.59 -4.43 7.08
N PRO A 122 -7.22 -4.06 5.85
CA PRO A 122 -7.87 -2.97 5.14
C PRO A 122 -9.34 -3.32 4.81
N TYR A 123 -10.10 -2.31 4.43
CA TYR A 123 -11.47 -2.49 3.94
C TYR A 123 -11.53 -3.53 2.83
N SER A 124 -12.55 -4.38 2.90
CA SER A 124 -12.88 -5.32 1.84
C SER A 124 -14.39 -5.38 1.67
N PHE A 125 -14.85 -5.23 0.42
CA PHE A 125 -16.28 -5.31 0.09
C PHE A 125 -16.93 -6.59 0.59
N SER A 126 -16.26 -7.73 0.48
CA SER A 126 -16.79 -9.03 0.92
C SER A 126 -16.95 -9.18 2.44
N ARG A 127 -16.36 -8.26 3.22
CA ARG A 127 -16.44 -8.21 4.69
C ARG A 127 -17.35 -7.10 5.21
N SER A 128 -17.88 -6.27 4.32
CA SER A 128 -18.84 -5.23 4.67
C SER A 128 -20.16 -5.87 5.13
N ALA A 129 -20.75 -5.33 6.20
CA ALA A 129 -22.06 -5.78 6.69
C ALA A 129 -23.20 -5.55 5.67
N ASP A 130 -22.98 -4.63 4.72
CA ASP A 130 -23.96 -4.23 3.71
C ASP A 130 -23.91 -5.08 2.44
N VAL A 131 -23.01 -6.07 2.36
CA VAL A 131 -22.95 -6.98 1.22
C VAL A 131 -24.11 -7.98 1.30
N PRO A 132 -25.03 -8.00 0.32
CA PRO A 132 -26.06 -9.03 0.25
C PRO A 132 -25.42 -10.42 0.19
N LYS A 133 -25.69 -11.27 1.17
CA LYS A 133 -25.22 -12.65 1.14
C LYS A 133 -25.88 -13.36 -0.06
N VAL A 134 -25.11 -13.60 -1.12
CA VAL A 134 -25.56 -14.37 -2.26
C VAL A 134 -25.83 -15.79 -1.78
N LYS A 135 -27.11 -16.18 -1.72
CA LYS A 135 -27.48 -17.56 -1.39
C LYS A 135 -26.95 -18.47 -2.51
N ALA A 136 -26.04 -19.38 -2.18
CA ALA A 136 -25.57 -20.38 -3.13
C ALA A 136 -26.81 -21.11 -3.73
N LYS A 137 -26.94 -21.06 -5.05
CA LYS A 137 -27.98 -21.85 -5.74
C LYS A 137 -27.68 -23.33 -5.44
N LYS A 138 -28.58 -24.01 -4.73
CA LYS A 138 -28.51 -25.47 -4.61
C LYS A 138 -28.52 -26.03 -6.04
N SER A 139 -27.47 -26.74 -6.44
CA SER A 139 -27.45 -27.46 -7.71
C SER A 139 -28.59 -28.48 -7.65
N ARG A 140 -29.55 -28.37 -8.53
CA ARG A 140 -30.52 -29.43 -8.76
C ARG A 140 -29.78 -30.62 -9.34
N LYS A 141 -29.76 -31.73 -8.59
CA LYS A 141 -29.38 -33.04 -9.13
C LYS A 141 -30.39 -33.51 -10.16
#